data_f36662981dd223fae6b5cbb93fd1f13f
#
_entry.id   f36662981dd223fae6b5cbb93fd1f13f
#
_cell.length_a   1.000
_cell.length_b   1.000
_cell.length_c   1.000
_cell.angle_alpha   90.00
_cell.angle_beta   90.00
_cell.angle_gamma   90.00
#
_symmetry.space_group_name_H-M   'P 1'
#
loop_
_entity.id
_entity.type
_entity.pdbx_description
1 polymer ?
#
loop_
_entity_poly.entity_id
_entity_poly.type
_entity_poly.pdbx_seq_one_letter_code
_entity_poly.pdbx_strand_id
1 'polypeptide(L)'
;MWRERALKIVLVLLGLLFTAGIYPIADSLRHADQKMYTDDMMLSLYVALGIFLLLAARNPSANRSLIAFTAWSSFAHAAVMTIMAFQKTDERELLYGVGALIVIGIALIALAPADSSADRGLAARA
;
A
#
# COMPACT_ATOMS: atom_id res chain seq x y z
N MET A 1 15.77 -14.93 -7.87
CA MET A 1 14.57 -15.77 -7.85
C MET A 1 13.39 -14.99 -8.37
N TRP A 2 12.45 -15.65 -9.02
CA TRP A 2 11.28 -14.99 -9.60
C TRP A 2 10.43 -14.27 -8.57
N ARG A 3 10.34 -14.83 -7.36
CA ARG A 3 9.56 -14.27 -6.25
C ARG A 3 10.08 -12.90 -5.80
N GLU A 4 11.38 -12.77 -5.66
CA GLU A 4 12.00 -11.49 -5.31
C GLU A 4 11.83 -10.47 -6.43
N ARG A 5 12.00 -10.89 -7.67
CA ARG A 5 11.79 -10.01 -8.83
C ARG A 5 10.34 -9.54 -8.92
N ALA A 6 9.40 -10.47 -8.72
CA ALA A 6 7.98 -10.14 -8.72
C ALA A 6 7.66 -9.12 -7.60
N LEU A 7 8.20 -9.32 -6.41
CA LEU A 7 8.03 -8.41 -5.29
C LEU A 7 8.58 -7.01 -5.62
N LYS A 8 9.78 -6.94 -6.17
CA LYS A 8 10.39 -5.66 -6.58
C LYS A 8 9.53 -4.94 -7.61
N ILE A 9 9.01 -5.65 -8.59
CA ILE A 9 8.13 -5.09 -9.61
C ILE A 9 6.86 -4.54 -8.96
N VAL A 10 6.23 -5.32 -8.08
CA VAL A 10 5.02 -4.89 -7.36
C VAL A 10 5.31 -3.63 -6.52
N LEU A 11 6.41 -3.62 -5.78
CA LEU A 11 6.80 -2.48 -4.94
C LEU A 11 7.03 -1.22 -5.79
N VAL A 12 7.70 -1.35 -6.93
CA VAL A 12 7.93 -0.22 -7.83
C VAL A 12 6.61 0.29 -8.41
N LEU A 13 5.76 -0.61 -8.88
CA LEU A 13 4.46 -0.22 -9.44
C LEU A 13 3.58 0.48 -8.41
N LEU A 14 3.49 -0.08 -7.20
CA LEU A 14 2.72 0.54 -6.11
C LEU A 14 3.34 1.86 -5.67
N GLY A 15 4.66 1.91 -5.57
CA GLY A 15 5.37 3.12 -5.21
C GLY A 15 5.13 4.25 -6.20
N LEU A 16 5.19 3.95 -7.49
CA LEU A 16 4.90 4.92 -8.55
C LEU A 16 3.45 5.36 -8.51
N LEU A 17 2.52 4.41 -8.36
CA LEU A 17 1.10 4.70 -8.29
C LEU A 17 0.78 5.63 -7.11
N PHE A 18 1.28 5.30 -5.93
CA PHE A 18 1.01 6.09 -4.72
C PHE A 18 1.70 7.45 -4.77
N THR A 19 2.93 7.51 -5.27
CA THR A 19 3.66 8.79 -5.45
C THR A 19 2.95 9.69 -6.45
N ALA A 20 2.34 9.12 -7.49
CA ALA A 20 1.56 9.87 -8.46
C ALA A 20 0.35 10.58 -7.82
N GLY A 21 -0.08 10.17 -6.64
CA GLY A 21 -1.13 10.83 -5.87
C GLY A 21 -0.82 12.29 -5.52
N ILE A 22 0.45 12.72 -5.64
CA ILE A 22 0.81 14.12 -5.42
C ILE A 22 0.15 15.05 -6.45
N TYR A 23 -0.12 14.55 -7.66
CA TYR A 23 -0.74 15.36 -8.70
C TYR A 23 -2.17 15.79 -8.34
N PRO A 24 -3.11 14.87 -7.98
CA PRO A 24 -4.45 15.29 -7.56
C PRO A 24 -4.43 16.14 -6.29
N ILE A 25 -3.49 15.91 -5.36
CA ILE A 25 -3.35 16.77 -4.18
C ILE A 25 -3.00 18.19 -4.60
N ALA A 26 -2.00 18.37 -5.46
CA ALA A 26 -1.57 19.67 -5.92
C ALA A 26 -2.70 20.40 -6.67
N ASP A 27 -3.45 19.66 -7.49
CA ASP A 27 -4.57 20.24 -8.23
C ASP A 27 -5.68 20.70 -7.30
N SER A 28 -6.06 19.87 -6.33
CA SER A 28 -7.07 20.18 -5.33
C SER A 28 -6.70 21.42 -4.50
N LEU A 29 -5.45 21.50 -4.07
CA LEU A 29 -4.97 22.65 -3.28
C LEU A 29 -4.93 23.94 -4.10
N ARG A 30 -4.60 23.85 -5.38
CA ARG A 30 -4.62 25.04 -6.27
C ARG A 30 -6.03 25.59 -6.43
N HIS A 31 -7.03 24.74 -6.48
CA HIS A 31 -8.42 25.14 -6.64
C HIS A 31 -9.15 25.34 -5.32
N ALA A 32 -8.46 25.14 -4.19
CA ALA A 32 -9.00 25.26 -2.82
C ALA A 32 -10.33 24.52 -2.65
N ASP A 33 -10.41 23.29 -3.14
CA ASP A 33 -11.60 22.47 -3.06
C ASP A 33 -11.70 21.80 -1.67
N GLN A 34 -12.45 22.44 -0.78
CA GLN A 34 -12.60 21.98 0.60
C GLN A 34 -13.21 20.57 0.70
N LYS A 35 -14.01 20.16 -0.29
CA LYS A 35 -14.61 18.82 -0.28
C LYS A 35 -13.57 17.70 -0.40
N MET A 36 -12.42 18.03 -0.99
CA MET A 36 -11.34 17.07 -1.23
C MET A 36 -10.27 17.06 -0.13
N TYR A 37 -10.35 17.97 0.85
CA TYR A 37 -9.28 18.11 1.84
C TYR A 37 -9.03 16.84 2.66
N THR A 38 -10.09 16.11 3.02
CA THR A 38 -9.93 14.85 3.76
C THR A 38 -9.23 13.81 2.91
N ASP A 39 -9.60 13.71 1.64
CA ASP A 39 -8.98 12.80 0.70
C ASP A 39 -7.52 13.20 0.45
N ASP A 40 -7.25 14.50 0.36
CA ASP A 40 -5.89 15.01 0.18
C ASP A 40 -5.00 14.66 1.36
N MET A 41 -5.52 14.75 2.58
CA MET A 41 -4.77 14.36 3.78
C MET A 41 -4.44 12.87 3.76
N MET A 42 -5.39 12.04 3.36
CA MET A 42 -5.16 10.60 3.21
C MET A 42 -4.14 10.31 2.10
N LEU A 43 -4.31 10.96 0.94
CA LEU A 43 -3.40 10.78 -0.20
C LEU A 43 -1.97 11.20 0.14
N SER A 44 -1.78 12.20 0.99
CA SER A 44 -0.44 12.62 1.40
C SER A 44 0.31 11.49 2.12
N LEU A 45 -0.39 10.71 2.94
CA LEU A 45 0.19 9.53 3.58
C LEU A 45 0.55 8.46 2.56
N TYR A 46 -0.29 8.29 1.54
CA TYR A 46 0.00 7.33 0.46
C TYR A 46 1.18 7.78 -0.40
N VAL A 47 1.34 9.08 -0.64
CA VAL A 47 2.51 9.60 -1.35
C VAL A 47 3.79 9.29 -0.57
N ALA A 48 3.80 9.55 0.72
CA ALA A 48 4.94 9.20 1.58
C ALA A 48 5.21 7.69 1.55
N LEU A 49 4.16 6.89 1.69
CA LEU A 49 4.27 5.43 1.61
C LEU A 49 4.82 4.99 0.25
N GLY A 50 4.37 5.61 -0.83
CA GLY A 50 4.85 5.31 -2.18
C GLY A 50 6.35 5.52 -2.33
N ILE A 51 6.86 6.63 -1.79
CA ILE A 51 8.29 6.92 -1.80
C ILE A 51 9.05 5.83 -1.03
N PHE A 52 8.58 5.47 0.16
CA PHE A 52 9.21 4.40 0.96
C PHE A 52 9.13 3.04 0.27
N LEU A 53 8.06 2.75 -0.45
CA LEU A 53 7.96 1.51 -1.23
C LEU A 53 8.99 1.46 -2.37
N LEU A 54 9.24 2.59 -3.03
CA LEU A 54 10.28 2.69 -4.05
C LEU A 54 11.66 2.42 -3.44
N LEU A 55 11.91 2.97 -2.25
CA LEU A 55 13.16 2.70 -1.53
C LEU A 55 13.26 1.24 -1.09
N ALA A 56 12.14 0.67 -0.63
CA ALA A 56 12.08 -0.73 -0.21
C ALA A 56 12.33 -1.69 -1.37
N ALA A 57 12.00 -1.29 -2.59
CA ALA A 57 12.24 -2.12 -3.77
C ALA A 57 13.72 -2.42 -3.99
N ARG A 58 14.61 -1.58 -3.47
CA ARG A 58 16.06 -1.82 -3.55
C ARG A 58 16.50 -3.00 -2.70
N ASN A 59 15.90 -3.15 -1.54
CA ASN A 59 16.20 -4.26 -0.63
C ASN A 59 14.94 -4.65 0.15
N PRO A 60 14.06 -5.48 -0.45
CA PRO A 60 12.80 -5.87 0.21
C PRO A 60 13.01 -6.59 1.54
N SER A 61 14.06 -7.40 1.65
CA SER A 61 14.34 -8.17 2.88
C SER A 61 14.62 -7.27 4.08
N ALA A 62 15.22 -6.10 3.86
CA ALA A 62 15.48 -5.13 4.92
C ALA A 62 14.24 -4.32 5.30
N ASN A 63 13.20 -4.36 4.49
CA ASN A 63 12.01 -3.53 4.66
C ASN A 63 10.73 -4.36 4.83
N ARG A 64 10.85 -5.52 5.47
CA ARG A 64 9.74 -6.45 5.67
C ARG A 64 8.58 -5.83 6.46
N SER A 65 8.89 -5.05 7.48
CA SER A 65 7.85 -4.39 8.29
C SER A 65 7.05 -3.37 7.49
N LEU A 66 7.70 -2.65 6.59
CA LEU A 66 7.03 -1.70 5.70
C LEU A 66 6.10 -2.44 4.72
N ILE A 67 6.57 -3.55 4.17
CA ILE A 67 5.77 -4.39 3.25
C ILE A 67 4.56 -4.96 4.01
N ALA A 68 4.77 -5.47 5.21
CA ALA A 68 3.68 -5.99 6.05
C ALA A 68 2.69 -4.89 6.41
N PHE A 69 3.17 -3.71 6.78
CA PHE A 69 2.31 -2.56 7.07
C PHE A 69 1.46 -2.18 5.86
N THR A 70 2.08 -2.14 4.68
CA THR A 70 1.36 -1.80 3.45
C THR A 70 0.26 -2.82 3.14
N ALA A 71 0.54 -4.11 3.32
CA ALA A 71 -0.44 -5.17 3.11
C ALA A 71 -1.61 -5.06 4.08
N TRP A 72 -1.33 -4.96 5.37
CA TRP A 72 -2.37 -4.91 6.39
C TRP A 72 -3.14 -3.59 6.38
N SER A 73 -2.48 -2.46 6.10
CA SER A 73 -3.17 -1.18 5.95
C SER A 73 -4.08 -1.18 4.72
N SER A 74 -3.70 -1.88 3.66
CA SER A 74 -4.58 -2.05 2.48
C SER A 74 -5.84 -2.83 2.85
N PHE A 75 -5.73 -3.88 3.65
CA PHE A 75 -6.90 -4.62 4.13
C PHE A 75 -7.78 -3.77 5.04
N ALA A 76 -7.19 -3.02 5.96
CA ALA A 76 -7.94 -2.13 6.85
C ALA A 76 -8.68 -1.05 6.06
N HIS A 77 -8.03 -0.44 5.09
CA HIS A 77 -8.64 0.54 4.19
C HIS A 77 -9.78 -0.09 3.40
N ALA A 78 -9.57 -1.29 2.86
CA ALA A 78 -10.61 -2.02 2.12
C ALA A 78 -11.82 -2.32 3.01
N ALA A 79 -11.60 -2.68 4.27
CA ALA A 79 -12.69 -2.93 5.22
C ALA A 79 -13.55 -1.68 5.43
N VAL A 80 -12.91 -0.53 5.66
CA VAL A 80 -13.63 0.74 5.83
C VAL A 80 -14.40 1.12 4.56
N MET A 81 -13.77 1.00 3.40
CA MET A 81 -14.42 1.29 2.12
C MET A 81 -15.62 0.37 1.87
N THR A 82 -15.51 -0.90 2.26
CA THR A 82 -16.62 -1.86 2.13
C THR A 82 -17.82 -1.42 2.96
N ILE A 83 -17.58 -1.02 4.21
CA ILE A 83 -18.64 -0.53 5.09
C ILE A 83 -19.30 0.71 4.47
N MET A 84 -18.51 1.65 3.98
CA MET A 84 -19.01 2.87 3.34
C MET A 84 -19.85 2.56 2.10
N ALA A 85 -19.40 1.61 1.28
CA ALA A 85 -20.10 1.21 0.05
C ALA A 85 -21.48 0.60 0.34
N PHE A 86 -21.61 -0.12 1.47
CA PHE A 86 -22.89 -0.70 1.87
C PHE A 86 -23.82 0.30 2.55
N GLN A 87 -23.25 1.32 3.19
CA GLN A 87 -24.04 2.37 3.85
C GLN A 87 -24.67 3.33 2.84
N LYS A 88 -24.00 3.57 1.71
CA LYS A 88 -24.47 4.47 0.66
C LYS A 88 -24.47 3.75 -0.67
N THR A 89 -25.66 3.59 -1.27
CA THR A 89 -25.79 2.92 -2.56
C THR A 89 -25.06 3.64 -3.69
N ASP A 90 -24.90 4.96 -3.57
CA ASP A 90 -24.22 5.78 -4.58
C ASP A 90 -22.69 5.57 -4.57
N GLU A 91 -22.17 4.92 -3.53
CA GLU A 91 -20.74 4.71 -3.32
C GLU A 91 -20.28 3.29 -3.71
N ARG A 92 -21.08 2.58 -4.51
CA ARG A 92 -20.74 1.22 -4.94
C ARG A 92 -19.46 1.16 -5.77
N GLU A 93 -19.08 2.25 -6.40
CA GLU A 93 -17.83 2.35 -7.14
C GLU A 93 -16.61 2.08 -6.23
N LEU A 94 -16.75 2.35 -4.94
CA LEU A 94 -15.70 2.04 -3.95
C LEU A 94 -15.34 0.55 -3.92
N LEU A 95 -16.28 -0.33 -4.32
CA LEU A 95 -16.02 -1.77 -4.35
C LEU A 95 -14.92 -2.17 -5.33
N TYR A 96 -14.75 -1.41 -6.41
CA TYR A 96 -13.61 -1.61 -7.33
C TYR A 96 -12.29 -1.33 -6.62
N GLY A 97 -12.23 -0.25 -5.84
CA GLY A 97 -11.07 0.08 -5.02
C GLY A 97 -10.82 -0.97 -3.95
N VAL A 98 -11.88 -1.50 -3.33
CA VAL A 98 -11.79 -2.59 -2.34
C VAL A 98 -11.12 -3.81 -2.98
N GLY A 99 -11.58 -4.23 -4.15
CA GLY A 99 -10.99 -5.35 -4.87
C GLY A 99 -9.51 -5.14 -5.15
N ALA A 100 -9.14 -3.95 -5.63
CA ALA A 100 -7.75 -3.60 -5.91
C ALA A 100 -6.89 -3.66 -4.64
N LEU A 101 -7.36 -3.12 -3.52
CA LEU A 101 -6.63 -3.12 -2.25
C LEU A 101 -6.45 -4.54 -1.71
N ILE A 102 -7.46 -5.39 -1.82
CA ILE A 102 -7.36 -6.78 -1.39
C ILE A 102 -6.32 -7.52 -2.23
N VAL A 103 -6.33 -7.34 -3.55
CA VAL A 103 -5.34 -7.95 -4.44
C VAL A 103 -3.93 -7.48 -4.08
N ILE A 104 -3.75 -6.19 -3.84
CA ILE A 104 -2.47 -5.62 -3.43
C ILE A 104 -2.00 -6.26 -2.11
N GLY A 105 -2.88 -6.32 -1.12
CA GLY A 105 -2.55 -6.90 0.19
C GLY A 105 -2.16 -8.37 0.08
N ILE A 106 -2.91 -9.16 -0.67
CA ILE A 106 -2.62 -10.58 -0.89
C ILE A 106 -1.29 -10.74 -1.62
N ALA A 107 -1.06 -9.97 -2.67
CA ALA A 107 0.18 -10.04 -3.44
C ALA A 107 1.40 -9.72 -2.57
N LEU A 108 1.32 -8.70 -1.73
CA LEU A 108 2.42 -8.33 -0.85
C LEU A 108 2.70 -9.40 0.21
N ILE A 109 1.66 -9.99 0.80
CA ILE A 109 1.83 -11.07 1.78
C ILE A 109 2.42 -12.32 1.11
N ALA A 110 1.89 -12.69 -0.05
CA ALA A 110 2.32 -13.89 -0.78
C ALA A 110 3.77 -13.77 -1.25
N LEU A 111 4.20 -12.56 -1.63
CA LEU A 111 5.55 -12.29 -2.15
C LEU A 111 6.51 -11.80 -1.07
N ALA A 112 6.03 -11.57 0.16
CA ALA A 112 6.87 -11.06 1.25
C ALA A 112 8.11 -11.94 1.45
N PRO A 113 9.28 -11.32 1.76
CA PRO A 113 10.50 -12.09 2.00
C PRO A 113 10.34 -13.03 3.20
N ALA A 114 11.03 -14.16 3.16
CA ALA A 114 11.06 -15.10 4.27
C ALA A 114 11.59 -14.43 5.54
N ASP A 115 11.13 -14.90 6.70
CA ASP A 115 11.54 -14.32 7.98
C ASP A 115 12.96 -14.73 8.36
N SER A 116 13.93 -13.97 7.87
CA SER A 116 15.33 -14.19 8.17
C SER A 116 15.66 -13.96 9.64
N SER A 117 14.85 -13.19 10.36
CA SER A 117 15.04 -12.97 11.81
C SER A 117 14.75 -14.22 12.61
N ALA A 118 13.66 -14.94 12.25
CA ALA A 118 13.32 -16.21 12.88
C ALA A 118 14.40 -17.26 12.60
N ASP A 119 14.87 -17.34 11.36
CA ASP A 119 15.93 -18.27 10.96
C ASP A 119 17.21 -17.99 11.70
N ARG A 120 17.59 -16.72 11.86
CA ARG A 120 18.80 -16.33 12.62
C ARG A 120 18.64 -16.67 14.10
N GLY A 121 17.45 -16.46 14.66
CA GLY A 121 17.17 -16.83 16.04
C GLY A 121 17.31 -18.32 16.29
N LEU A 122 16.82 -19.14 15.39
CA LEU A 122 16.94 -20.59 15.45
C LEU A 122 18.41 -21.03 15.33
N ALA A 123 19.15 -20.44 14.39
CA ALA A 123 20.57 -20.74 14.22
C ALA A 123 21.37 -20.35 15.46
N ALA A 124 21.07 -19.24 16.10
CA ALA A 124 21.75 -18.80 17.31
C ALA A 124 21.47 -19.71 18.51
N ARG A 125 20.33 -20.39 18.53
CA ARG A 125 19.95 -21.35 19.59
C ARG A 125 20.54 -22.74 19.39
N ALA A 126 20.91 -23.04 18.18
CA ALA A 126 21.56 -24.30 17.86
C ALA A 126 23.06 -24.24 18.20
#